data_358f3434a5b1e375b9c2ec40e707666b
#
_entry.id   358f3434a5b1e375b9c2ec40e707666b
#
_cell.length_a   1.000
_cell.length_b   1.000
_cell.length_c   1.000
_cell.angle_alpha   90.00
_cell.angle_beta   90.00
_cell.angle_gamma   90.00
#
_symmetry.space_group_name_H-M   'P 1'
#
loop_
_entity.id
_entity.type
_entity.pdbx_description
1 polymer ?
#
loop_
_entity_poly.entity_id
_entity_poly.type
_entity_poly.pdbx_seq_one_letter_code
_entity_poly.pdbx_strand_id
1 'polypeptide(L)'
;MKKISMLTTITVLTLVLISGTTAGQEKIKIDEKIKNKPYSYKKDSFFNETRLIMTKDEVEIYKHLADKPAREAFIDDFWKKRDPTPGTEANENRMEYERRIEYVERFFKERIGKGRGWDSDRGKVYLLLGEPDERNTQQGTIIDRFGQPKRVLKEIWIYNHHRLGLEFSDADGLGVYRLRNWSPALLSAFERAKFIINPTDEVPQTFKFKTFVEDNEVKIRIPITTVSFKEKDNIMQTRFKITLFIYHQYKKINQVEKTEDIGGTKEELLNRRDIELTIPITLSGKGNYLFDVIVEEVGSGAKYRDTIKVKL
;
A
#
# COMPACT_ATOMS: atom_id res chain seq x y z
N MET A 1 1.58 52.30 50.33
CA MET A 1 2.72 51.63 51.01
C MET A 1 2.36 50.19 51.29
N LYS A 2 2.90 49.22 50.54
CA LYS A 2 3.12 47.82 50.95
C LYS A 2 3.97 47.20 49.84
N LYS A 3 5.19 46.86 50.19
CA LYS A 3 6.17 46.15 49.36
C LYS A 3 5.71 44.71 49.15
N ILE A 4 5.75 44.20 47.94
CA ILE A 4 5.62 42.76 47.61
C ILE A 4 7.00 42.27 47.22
N SER A 5 7.51 41.38 48.06
CA SER A 5 8.78 40.68 47.96
C SER A 5 8.70 39.59 46.87
N MET A 6 9.66 39.61 45.96
CA MET A 6 9.88 38.64 44.93
C MET A 6 10.72 37.51 45.53
N LEU A 7 10.13 36.29 45.68
CA LEU A 7 10.83 35.10 46.16
C LEU A 7 11.37 34.33 44.94
N THR A 8 12.66 34.38 44.74
CA THR A 8 13.40 33.54 43.79
C THR A 8 13.67 32.19 44.43
N THR A 9 13.05 31.17 43.89
CA THR A 9 13.30 29.77 44.29
C THR A 9 14.50 29.22 43.51
N ILE A 10 15.62 29.05 44.22
CA ILE A 10 16.82 28.37 43.71
C ILE A 10 16.62 26.88 43.93
N THR A 11 16.53 26.13 42.85
CA THR A 11 16.51 24.65 42.88
C THR A 11 17.95 24.15 42.93
N VAL A 12 18.36 23.66 44.10
CA VAL A 12 19.66 23.01 44.29
C VAL A 12 19.60 21.59 43.75
N LEU A 13 20.40 21.35 42.71
CA LEU A 13 20.62 20.01 42.13
C LEU A 13 21.62 19.27 43.01
N THR A 14 21.14 18.35 43.87
CA THR A 14 21.99 17.45 44.64
C THR A 14 22.48 16.30 43.77
N LEU A 15 23.76 16.31 43.44
CA LEU A 15 24.50 15.25 42.78
C LEU A 15 24.78 14.15 43.83
N VAL A 16 24.07 13.03 43.75
CA VAL A 16 24.38 11.82 44.55
C VAL A 16 25.42 11.01 43.81
N LEU A 17 26.65 11.07 44.28
CA LEU A 17 27.70 10.12 43.91
C LEU A 17 27.45 8.80 44.61
N ILE A 18 26.95 7.80 43.89
CA ILE A 18 26.93 6.41 44.34
C ILE A 18 28.25 5.77 43.94
N SER A 19 29.12 5.58 44.91
CA SER A 19 30.37 4.84 44.81
C SER A 19 30.09 3.36 44.49
N GLY A 20 30.77 2.85 43.48
CA GLY A 20 30.57 1.54 42.86
C GLY A 20 30.84 0.37 43.79
N THR A 21 30.05 -0.64 43.62
CA THR A 21 30.44 -2.03 43.84
C THR A 21 30.37 -2.71 42.46
N THR A 22 31.51 -3.20 42.03
CA THR A 22 31.68 -4.05 40.86
C THR A 22 30.96 -5.36 41.08
N ALA A 23 29.67 -5.40 40.77
CA ALA A 23 28.96 -6.66 40.56
C ALA A 23 29.28 -7.14 39.14
N GLY A 24 29.79 -8.36 39.06
CA GLY A 24 30.23 -8.95 37.79
C GLY A 24 29.17 -8.83 36.71
N GLN A 25 29.57 -8.30 35.56
CA GLN A 25 28.80 -8.43 34.33
C GLN A 25 28.77 -9.91 33.95
N GLU A 26 27.72 -10.63 34.36
CA GLU A 26 27.34 -11.83 33.67
C GLU A 26 27.05 -11.47 32.23
N LYS A 27 28.00 -11.73 31.35
CA LYS A 27 27.79 -11.73 29.91
C LYS A 27 26.74 -12.79 29.66
N ILE A 28 25.48 -12.37 29.47
CA ILE A 28 24.45 -13.21 28.90
C ILE A 28 25.02 -13.65 27.56
N LYS A 29 25.49 -14.88 27.49
CA LYS A 29 25.81 -15.55 26.23
C LYS A 29 24.48 -15.76 25.51
N ILE A 30 24.06 -14.75 24.74
CA ILE A 30 23.00 -14.90 23.76
C ILE A 30 23.55 -15.90 22.76
N ASP A 31 22.93 -17.07 22.73
CA ASP A 31 23.28 -18.15 21.85
C ASP A 31 23.28 -17.63 20.40
N GLU A 32 24.45 -17.44 19.80
CA GLU A 32 24.60 -16.90 18.42
C GLU A 32 23.88 -17.77 17.39
N LYS A 33 23.53 -19.01 17.73
CA LYS A 33 22.73 -19.90 16.89
C LYS A 33 21.27 -19.49 16.76
N ILE A 34 20.73 -18.65 17.67
CA ILE A 34 19.37 -18.11 17.57
C ILE A 34 19.35 -16.89 16.63
N LYS A 35 20.48 -16.21 16.43
CA LYS A 35 20.57 -14.97 15.62
C LYS A 35 20.45 -15.16 14.11
N ASN A 36 20.53 -16.38 13.57
CA ASN A 36 20.73 -16.60 12.13
C ASN A 36 19.75 -17.55 11.46
N LYS A 37 18.58 -17.83 12.05
CA LYS A 37 17.55 -18.51 11.27
C LYS A 37 16.77 -17.46 10.46
N PRO A 38 16.92 -17.41 9.12
CA PRO A 38 16.18 -16.43 8.35
C PRO A 38 14.69 -16.63 8.60
N TYR A 39 13.99 -15.53 8.88
CA TYR A 39 12.55 -15.55 9.08
C TYR A 39 11.87 -16.15 7.86
N SER A 40 11.05 -17.18 8.08
CA SER A 40 10.33 -17.82 7.00
C SER A 40 9.01 -17.08 6.73
N TYR A 41 9.08 -16.00 5.92
CA TYR A 41 7.89 -15.28 5.42
C TYR A 41 6.86 -16.20 4.74
N LYS A 42 7.28 -17.39 4.25
CA LYS A 42 6.40 -18.37 3.61
C LYS A 42 5.32 -18.94 4.53
N LYS A 43 5.51 -18.85 5.84
CA LYS A 43 4.54 -19.30 6.86
C LYS A 43 3.79 -18.14 7.52
N ASP A 44 4.08 -16.92 7.10
CA ASP A 44 3.47 -15.72 7.64
C ASP A 44 2.07 -15.53 7.06
N SER A 45 1.06 -15.42 7.92
CA SER A 45 -0.34 -15.26 7.49
C SER A 45 -0.53 -13.95 6.75
N PHE A 46 -0.04 -12.83 7.32
CA PHE A 46 -0.16 -11.53 6.69
C PHE A 46 0.43 -11.51 5.29
N PHE A 47 1.68 -11.99 5.13
CA PHE A 47 2.31 -12.04 3.81
C PHE A 47 1.51 -12.87 2.82
N ASN A 48 1.07 -14.04 3.23
CA ASN A 48 0.32 -14.94 2.36
C ASN A 48 -1.02 -14.37 1.91
N GLU A 49 -1.74 -13.73 2.82
CA GLU A 49 -3.05 -13.15 2.57
C GLU A 49 -2.97 -11.84 1.76
N THR A 50 -1.92 -11.02 1.98
CA THR A 50 -1.82 -9.68 1.38
C THR A 50 -0.85 -9.57 0.21
N ARG A 51 -0.03 -10.60 -0.08
CA ARG A 51 0.95 -10.56 -1.19
C ARG A 51 0.34 -10.20 -2.55
N LEU A 52 -0.94 -10.48 -2.72
CA LEU A 52 -1.66 -10.19 -3.97
C LEU A 52 -1.84 -8.70 -4.21
N ILE A 53 -2.01 -7.94 -3.13
CA ILE A 53 -2.14 -6.48 -3.14
C ILE A 53 -0.84 -5.75 -2.80
N MET A 54 0.25 -6.47 -2.55
CA MET A 54 1.58 -5.89 -2.38
C MET A 54 2.18 -5.48 -3.72
N THR A 55 2.91 -4.37 -3.72
CA THR A 55 3.81 -4.05 -4.84
C THR A 55 5.04 -4.95 -4.81
N LYS A 56 5.79 -4.98 -5.91
CA LYS A 56 7.06 -5.72 -5.97
C LYS A 56 8.05 -5.26 -4.88
N ASP A 57 8.09 -3.96 -4.62
CA ASP A 57 8.98 -3.38 -3.63
C ASP A 57 8.54 -3.71 -2.19
N GLU A 58 7.24 -3.69 -1.92
CA GLU A 58 6.69 -4.13 -0.63
C GLU A 58 6.99 -5.61 -0.35
N VAL A 59 6.88 -6.46 -1.36
CA VAL A 59 7.27 -7.88 -1.25
C VAL A 59 8.75 -8.02 -0.92
N GLU A 60 9.64 -7.28 -1.60
CA GLU A 60 11.08 -7.34 -1.33
C GLU A 60 11.42 -6.78 0.05
N ILE A 61 10.84 -5.65 0.45
CA ILE A 61 11.01 -5.11 1.81
C ILE A 61 10.61 -6.16 2.85
N TYR A 62 9.38 -6.70 2.73
CA TYR A 62 8.85 -7.66 3.72
C TYR A 62 9.72 -8.90 3.89
N LYS A 63 10.27 -9.45 2.81
CA LYS A 63 11.17 -10.61 2.84
C LYS A 63 12.46 -10.37 3.62
N HIS A 64 12.92 -9.11 3.68
CA HIS A 64 14.16 -8.73 4.34
C HIS A 64 13.98 -8.23 5.77
N LEU A 65 12.73 -8.17 6.28
CA LEU A 65 12.45 -7.78 7.67
C LEU A 65 12.85 -8.91 8.63
N ALA A 66 13.84 -8.64 9.47
CA ALA A 66 14.46 -9.66 10.32
C ALA A 66 13.69 -9.96 11.59
N ASP A 67 12.99 -8.97 12.15
CA ASP A 67 12.38 -9.05 13.47
C ASP A 67 10.88 -8.72 13.47
N LYS A 68 10.21 -9.08 14.56
CA LYS A 68 8.78 -8.87 14.72
C LYS A 68 8.39 -7.38 14.75
N PRO A 69 9.10 -6.49 15.49
CA PRO A 69 8.75 -5.06 15.50
C PRO A 69 8.83 -4.43 14.10
N ALA A 70 9.84 -4.77 13.29
CA ALA A 70 9.94 -4.25 11.93
C ALA A 70 8.78 -4.72 11.03
N ARG A 71 8.30 -5.96 11.24
CA ARG A 71 7.12 -6.46 10.53
C ARG A 71 5.83 -5.77 10.95
N GLU A 72 5.64 -5.55 12.25
CA GLU A 72 4.48 -4.82 12.76
C GLU A 72 4.45 -3.39 12.21
N ALA A 73 5.58 -2.67 12.24
CA ALA A 73 5.70 -1.35 11.64
C ALA A 73 5.42 -1.35 10.13
N PHE A 74 5.86 -2.39 9.41
CA PHE A 74 5.54 -2.54 7.99
C PHE A 74 4.04 -2.75 7.77
N ILE A 75 3.39 -3.58 8.58
CA ILE A 75 1.95 -3.85 8.48
C ILE A 75 1.15 -2.56 8.68
N ASP A 76 1.52 -1.76 9.68
CA ASP A 76 0.88 -0.48 9.95
C ASP A 76 1.06 0.48 8.76
N ASP A 77 2.28 0.63 8.26
CA ASP A 77 2.55 1.46 7.08
C ASP A 77 1.83 0.95 5.83
N PHE A 78 1.75 -0.37 5.66
CA PHE A 78 1.08 -1.00 4.52
C PHE A 78 -0.40 -0.63 4.45
N TRP A 79 -1.10 -0.71 5.58
CA TRP A 79 -2.50 -0.34 5.66
C TRP A 79 -2.70 1.18 5.65
N LYS A 80 -1.84 1.95 6.32
CA LYS A 80 -1.86 3.42 6.25
C LYS A 80 -1.77 3.95 4.81
N LYS A 81 -0.94 3.33 3.97
CA LYS A 81 -0.81 3.69 2.55
C LYS A 81 -2.09 3.41 1.74
N ARG A 82 -2.92 2.49 2.20
CA ARG A 82 -4.16 2.04 1.55
C ARG A 82 -5.42 2.58 2.21
N ASP A 83 -5.27 3.43 3.20
CA ASP A 83 -6.37 4.07 3.91
C ASP A 83 -7.01 5.13 2.99
N PRO A 84 -8.31 4.99 2.64
CA PRO A 84 -8.99 5.98 1.80
C PRO A 84 -9.36 7.24 2.59
N THR A 85 -9.54 7.12 3.92
CA THR A 85 -9.99 8.21 4.80
C THR A 85 -9.10 8.35 6.04
N PRO A 86 -7.84 8.81 5.89
CA PRO A 86 -6.85 8.84 6.99
C PRO A 86 -7.24 9.69 8.20
N GLY A 87 -8.33 10.45 8.10
CA GLY A 87 -8.88 11.26 9.21
C GLY A 87 -9.84 10.51 10.13
N THR A 88 -10.19 9.28 9.80
CA THR A 88 -11.07 8.41 10.60
C THR A 88 -10.24 7.35 11.33
N GLU A 89 -10.81 6.75 12.39
CA GLU A 89 -10.16 5.67 13.13
C GLU A 89 -10.16 4.35 12.33
N ALA A 90 -11.17 4.15 11.49
CA ALA A 90 -11.32 2.94 10.70
C ALA A 90 -10.59 3.06 9.36
N ASN A 91 -9.94 1.98 8.93
CA ASN A 91 -9.40 1.84 7.59
C ASN A 91 -10.34 0.95 6.76
N GLU A 92 -11.17 1.56 5.93
CA GLU A 92 -12.23 0.88 5.20
C GLU A 92 -11.68 -0.14 4.21
N ASN A 93 -10.56 0.17 3.56
CA ASN A 93 -9.90 -0.76 2.65
C ASN A 93 -9.38 -2.02 3.37
N ARG A 94 -8.84 -1.87 4.58
CA ARG A 94 -8.41 -2.99 5.40
C ARG A 94 -9.60 -3.86 5.80
N MET A 95 -10.66 -3.26 6.32
CA MET A 95 -11.86 -3.97 6.74
C MET A 95 -12.50 -4.74 5.58
N GLU A 96 -12.62 -4.10 4.41
CA GLU A 96 -13.17 -4.74 3.23
C GLU A 96 -12.28 -5.88 2.74
N TYR A 97 -10.97 -5.71 2.74
CA TYR A 97 -10.05 -6.77 2.33
C TYR A 97 -10.10 -7.98 3.28
N GLU A 98 -10.12 -7.76 4.59
CA GLU A 98 -10.29 -8.81 5.60
C GLU A 98 -11.61 -9.56 5.39
N ARG A 99 -12.72 -8.85 5.13
CA ARG A 99 -14.02 -9.45 4.78
C ARG A 99 -13.92 -10.32 3.52
N ARG A 100 -13.19 -9.86 2.50
CA ARG A 100 -12.97 -10.65 1.27
C ARG A 100 -12.14 -11.90 1.54
N ILE A 101 -11.12 -11.84 2.39
CA ILE A 101 -10.34 -13.01 2.81
C ILE A 101 -11.24 -14.05 3.45
N GLU A 102 -12.10 -13.68 4.40
CA GLU A 102 -13.04 -14.59 5.05
C GLU A 102 -14.00 -15.23 4.03
N TYR A 103 -14.53 -14.43 3.11
CA TYR A 103 -15.42 -14.92 2.07
C TYR A 103 -14.74 -15.95 1.17
N VAL A 104 -13.57 -15.67 0.65
CA VAL A 104 -12.88 -16.58 -0.27
C VAL A 104 -12.42 -17.86 0.42
N GLU A 105 -12.02 -17.79 1.69
CA GLU A 105 -11.68 -18.99 2.47
C GLU A 105 -12.91 -19.87 2.69
N ARG A 106 -14.09 -19.31 2.82
CA ARG A 106 -15.33 -20.05 3.00
C ARG A 106 -15.86 -20.66 1.69
N PHE A 107 -15.84 -19.91 0.59
CA PHE A 107 -16.58 -20.27 -0.63
C PHE A 107 -15.71 -20.71 -1.80
N PHE A 108 -14.41 -20.34 -1.81
CA PHE A 108 -13.53 -20.64 -2.97
C PHE A 108 -12.37 -21.58 -2.63
N LYS A 109 -12.40 -22.18 -1.47
CA LYS A 109 -11.44 -23.23 -1.10
C LYS A 109 -11.64 -24.44 -2.00
N GLU A 110 -10.61 -24.79 -2.74
CA GLU A 110 -10.64 -25.93 -3.65
C GLU A 110 -10.38 -27.24 -2.89
N ARG A 111 -11.11 -28.30 -3.25
CA ARG A 111 -11.06 -29.59 -2.55
C ARG A 111 -9.76 -30.34 -2.81
N ILE A 112 -9.11 -30.12 -3.95
CA ILE A 112 -7.88 -30.78 -4.37
C ILE A 112 -6.69 -29.92 -4.08
N GLY A 113 -5.72 -30.50 -3.38
CA GLY A 113 -4.55 -29.80 -2.90
C GLY A 113 -4.78 -29.15 -1.53
N LYS A 114 -3.73 -28.56 -0.97
CA LYS A 114 -3.80 -27.76 0.28
C LYS A 114 -4.18 -26.30 -0.01
N GLY A 115 -4.94 -26.07 -1.10
CA GLY A 115 -5.26 -24.74 -1.59
C GLY A 115 -6.14 -23.99 -0.61
N ARG A 116 -5.71 -22.79 -0.24
CA ARG A 116 -6.54 -21.82 0.45
C ARG A 116 -7.47 -21.15 -0.54
N GLY A 117 -8.62 -20.64 -0.08
CA GLY A 117 -9.56 -19.94 -0.95
C GLY A 117 -8.94 -18.77 -1.69
N TRP A 118 -8.06 -18.02 -1.03
CA TRP A 118 -7.33 -16.89 -1.61
C TRP A 118 -6.24 -17.30 -2.65
N ASP A 119 -5.86 -18.57 -2.74
CA ASP A 119 -4.94 -19.08 -3.79
C ASP A 119 -5.65 -19.51 -5.07
N SER A 120 -6.97 -19.79 -5.02
CA SER A 120 -7.76 -20.14 -6.19
C SER A 120 -7.89 -18.96 -7.17
N ASP A 121 -8.13 -19.26 -8.46
CA ASP A 121 -8.29 -18.19 -9.45
C ASP A 121 -9.53 -17.32 -9.15
N ARG A 122 -10.65 -17.94 -8.71
CA ARG A 122 -11.82 -17.19 -8.25
C ARG A 122 -11.52 -16.32 -7.03
N GLY A 123 -10.79 -16.88 -6.05
CA GLY A 123 -10.39 -16.15 -4.87
C GLY A 123 -9.52 -14.94 -5.18
N LYS A 124 -8.52 -15.09 -6.06
CA LYS A 124 -7.65 -13.97 -6.47
C LYS A 124 -8.45 -12.84 -7.13
N VAL A 125 -9.36 -13.19 -8.04
CA VAL A 125 -10.21 -12.19 -8.69
C VAL A 125 -11.11 -11.50 -7.67
N TYR A 126 -11.75 -12.26 -6.78
CA TYR A 126 -12.64 -11.70 -5.76
C TYR A 126 -11.89 -10.79 -4.77
N LEU A 127 -10.68 -11.18 -4.36
CA LEU A 127 -9.85 -10.35 -3.47
C LEU A 127 -9.51 -9.00 -4.10
N LEU A 128 -9.22 -9.00 -5.41
CA LEU A 128 -8.83 -7.79 -6.12
C LEU A 128 -10.02 -6.94 -6.54
N LEU A 129 -11.05 -7.55 -7.13
CA LEU A 129 -12.15 -6.81 -7.74
C LEU A 129 -13.42 -6.76 -6.87
N GLY A 130 -13.48 -7.56 -5.80
CA GLY A 130 -14.67 -7.66 -4.97
C GLY A 130 -15.74 -8.60 -5.54
N GLU A 131 -16.95 -8.41 -5.06
CA GLU A 131 -18.12 -9.15 -5.53
C GLU A 131 -18.45 -8.73 -6.97
N PRO A 132 -18.69 -9.70 -7.90
CA PRO A 132 -19.14 -9.36 -9.24
C PRO A 132 -20.59 -8.88 -9.21
N ASP A 133 -20.95 -7.94 -10.10
CA ASP A 133 -22.33 -7.47 -10.28
C ASP A 133 -23.29 -8.61 -10.67
N GLU A 134 -22.78 -9.55 -11.47
CA GLU A 134 -23.52 -10.74 -11.85
C GLU A 134 -22.63 -11.97 -11.79
N ARG A 135 -23.21 -13.09 -11.31
CA ARG A 135 -22.56 -14.39 -11.24
C ARG A 135 -23.47 -15.49 -11.75
N ASN A 136 -23.12 -16.04 -12.89
CA ASN A 136 -23.92 -17.07 -13.57
C ASN A 136 -23.13 -18.38 -13.67
N THR A 137 -23.75 -19.48 -13.26
CA THR A 137 -23.20 -20.83 -13.44
C THR A 137 -23.92 -21.54 -14.57
N GLN A 138 -23.17 -22.09 -15.51
CA GLN A 138 -23.73 -22.83 -16.66
C GLN A 138 -22.87 -24.03 -17.00
N GLN A 139 -23.49 -25.00 -17.71
CA GLN A 139 -22.76 -26.09 -18.35
C GLN A 139 -22.20 -25.61 -19.67
N GLY A 140 -20.92 -25.91 -19.89
CA GLY A 140 -20.25 -25.68 -21.17
C GLY A 140 -19.65 -26.94 -21.73
N THR A 141 -19.09 -26.85 -22.94
CA THR A 141 -18.30 -27.89 -23.54
C THR A 141 -16.89 -27.36 -23.84
N ILE A 142 -15.89 -28.16 -23.51
CA ILE A 142 -14.50 -27.93 -23.93
C ILE A 142 -14.01 -29.12 -24.75
N ILE A 143 -13.00 -28.90 -25.56
CA ILE A 143 -12.29 -30.01 -26.21
C ILE A 143 -11.16 -30.46 -25.29
N ASP A 144 -11.13 -31.74 -24.96
CA ASP A 144 -10.07 -32.30 -24.12
C ASP A 144 -8.76 -32.50 -24.90
N ARG A 145 -7.71 -32.93 -24.22
CA ARG A 145 -6.39 -33.19 -24.84
C ARG A 145 -6.38 -34.28 -25.90
N PHE A 146 -7.46 -35.05 -25.99
CA PHE A 146 -7.64 -36.10 -26.98
C PHE A 146 -8.57 -35.70 -28.14
N GLY A 147 -8.96 -34.41 -28.19
CA GLY A 147 -9.85 -33.88 -29.21
C GLY A 147 -11.33 -34.22 -28.98
N GLN A 148 -11.71 -34.75 -27.81
CA GLN A 148 -13.08 -35.14 -27.51
C GLN A 148 -13.85 -34.04 -26.78
N PRO A 149 -15.14 -33.83 -27.08
CA PRO A 149 -15.98 -32.88 -26.38
C PRO A 149 -16.24 -33.38 -24.95
N LYS A 150 -15.89 -32.55 -23.96
CA LYS A 150 -16.12 -32.82 -22.54
C LYS A 150 -17.01 -31.73 -21.94
N ARG A 151 -18.07 -32.14 -21.26
CA ARG A 151 -18.92 -31.21 -20.49
C ARG A 151 -18.20 -30.74 -19.26
N VAL A 152 -18.28 -29.43 -19.01
CA VAL A 152 -17.65 -28.77 -17.88
C VAL A 152 -18.61 -27.78 -17.23
N LEU A 153 -18.39 -27.49 -15.94
CA LEU A 153 -19.04 -26.37 -15.27
C LEU A 153 -18.26 -25.09 -15.56
N LYS A 154 -19.01 -24.07 -15.96
CA LYS A 154 -18.51 -22.74 -16.20
C LYS A 154 -19.19 -21.78 -15.25
N GLU A 155 -18.43 -20.82 -14.78
CA GLU A 155 -18.91 -19.71 -13.97
C GLU A 155 -18.51 -18.41 -14.65
N ILE A 156 -19.48 -17.54 -14.91
CA ILE A 156 -19.27 -16.25 -15.58
C ILE A 156 -19.54 -15.16 -14.57
N TRP A 157 -18.56 -14.28 -14.39
CA TRP A 157 -18.63 -13.11 -13.53
C TRP A 157 -18.59 -11.84 -14.35
N ILE A 158 -19.55 -10.94 -14.12
CA ILE A 158 -19.61 -9.64 -14.78
C ILE A 158 -19.27 -8.56 -13.77
N TYR A 159 -18.37 -7.68 -14.16
CA TYR A 159 -17.96 -6.49 -13.43
C TYR A 159 -18.22 -5.26 -14.30
N ASN A 160 -19.39 -4.63 -14.14
CA ASN A 160 -19.86 -3.51 -14.98
C ASN A 160 -18.92 -2.29 -14.84
N HIS A 161 -18.54 -1.95 -13.61
CA HIS A 161 -17.60 -0.86 -13.34
C HIS A 161 -16.26 -1.02 -14.06
N HIS A 162 -15.76 -2.25 -14.15
CA HIS A 162 -14.51 -2.56 -14.84
C HIS A 162 -14.70 -2.89 -16.32
N ARG A 163 -15.94 -3.03 -16.79
CA ARG A 163 -16.30 -3.51 -18.15
C ARG A 163 -15.65 -4.86 -18.45
N LEU A 164 -15.68 -5.77 -17.47
CA LEU A 164 -15.08 -7.08 -17.57
C LEU A 164 -16.14 -8.18 -17.47
N GLY A 165 -16.05 -9.16 -18.36
CA GLY A 165 -16.71 -10.45 -18.22
C GLY A 165 -15.65 -11.54 -18.06
N LEU A 166 -15.68 -12.27 -16.95
CA LEU A 166 -14.67 -13.28 -16.63
C LEU A 166 -15.30 -14.68 -16.66
N GLU A 167 -14.63 -15.61 -17.34
CA GLU A 167 -15.04 -17.01 -17.42
C GLU A 167 -14.09 -17.89 -16.61
N PHE A 168 -14.65 -18.64 -15.67
CA PHE A 168 -13.96 -19.69 -14.95
C PHE A 168 -14.52 -21.04 -15.37
N SER A 169 -13.67 -22.04 -15.58
CA SER A 169 -14.14 -23.39 -15.90
C SER A 169 -13.49 -24.42 -15.00
N ASP A 170 -14.30 -25.36 -14.52
CA ASP A 170 -13.89 -26.60 -13.88
C ASP A 170 -13.84 -27.70 -14.92
N ALA A 171 -12.67 -27.83 -15.57
CA ALA A 171 -12.49 -28.77 -16.70
C ALA A 171 -12.54 -30.24 -16.29
N ASP A 172 -12.25 -30.54 -15.02
CA ASP A 172 -12.12 -31.91 -14.55
C ASP A 172 -13.29 -32.35 -13.66
N GLY A 173 -14.21 -31.45 -13.32
CA GLY A 173 -15.34 -31.72 -12.44
C GLY A 173 -14.92 -31.93 -10.98
N LEU A 174 -13.76 -31.40 -10.61
CA LEU A 174 -13.12 -31.59 -9.29
C LEU A 174 -13.33 -30.42 -8.34
N GLY A 175 -14.08 -29.40 -8.77
CA GLY A 175 -14.29 -28.16 -8.03
C GLY A 175 -13.11 -27.19 -8.12
N VAL A 176 -12.23 -27.38 -9.13
CA VAL A 176 -11.06 -26.54 -9.39
C VAL A 176 -11.34 -25.65 -10.59
N TYR A 177 -11.64 -24.38 -10.32
CA TYR A 177 -12.01 -23.43 -11.35
C TYR A 177 -10.80 -22.63 -11.82
N ARG A 178 -10.56 -22.60 -13.14
CA ARG A 178 -9.47 -21.84 -13.77
C ARG A 178 -10.02 -20.69 -14.60
N LEU A 179 -9.43 -19.51 -14.43
CA LEU A 179 -9.75 -18.35 -15.26
C LEU A 179 -9.29 -18.58 -16.70
N ARG A 180 -10.19 -18.33 -17.67
CA ARG A 180 -9.97 -18.66 -19.10
C ARG A 180 -9.61 -17.46 -19.95
N ASN A 181 -10.15 -16.30 -19.63
CA ASN A 181 -10.03 -15.12 -20.49
C ASN A 181 -9.19 -14.02 -19.83
N TRP A 182 -7.89 -14.16 -19.94
CA TRP A 182 -6.95 -13.11 -19.54
C TRP A 182 -6.98 -11.96 -20.55
N SER A 183 -6.99 -10.72 -20.07
CA SER A 183 -6.98 -9.53 -20.91
C SER A 183 -6.12 -8.42 -20.33
N PRO A 184 -5.60 -7.48 -21.15
CA PRO A 184 -4.90 -6.31 -20.65
C PRO A 184 -5.77 -5.44 -19.71
N ALA A 185 -7.08 -5.37 -19.96
CA ALA A 185 -8.03 -4.67 -19.12
C ALA A 185 -8.12 -5.29 -17.72
N LEU A 186 -8.14 -6.63 -17.62
CA LEU A 186 -8.12 -7.34 -16.35
C LEU A 186 -6.82 -7.08 -15.58
N LEU A 187 -5.67 -7.14 -16.25
CA LEU A 187 -4.38 -6.85 -15.61
C LEU A 187 -4.34 -5.41 -15.10
N SER A 188 -4.85 -4.44 -15.87
CA SER A 188 -4.95 -3.05 -15.44
C SER A 188 -5.88 -2.87 -14.24
N ALA A 189 -7.01 -3.59 -14.19
CA ALA A 189 -7.91 -3.57 -13.04
C ALA A 189 -7.21 -4.15 -11.79
N PHE A 190 -6.45 -5.22 -11.93
CA PHE A 190 -5.68 -5.81 -10.83
C PHE A 190 -4.60 -4.87 -10.29
N GLU A 191 -3.88 -4.16 -11.16
CA GLU A 191 -2.87 -3.20 -10.70
C GLU A 191 -3.51 -2.03 -9.92
N ARG A 192 -4.67 -1.54 -10.35
CA ARG A 192 -5.42 -0.52 -9.59
C ARG A 192 -5.88 -1.02 -8.23
N ALA A 193 -6.39 -2.25 -8.17
CA ALA A 193 -6.92 -2.86 -6.96
C ALA A 193 -5.87 -3.04 -5.84
N LYS A 194 -4.57 -2.95 -6.15
CA LYS A 194 -3.51 -3.00 -5.13
C LYS A 194 -3.55 -1.80 -4.16
N PHE A 195 -4.19 -0.71 -4.57
CA PHE A 195 -4.26 0.52 -3.78
C PHE A 195 -5.69 0.93 -3.45
N ILE A 196 -6.64 0.64 -4.35
CA ILE A 196 -8.05 0.99 -4.21
C ILE A 196 -8.84 -0.31 -4.19
N ILE A 197 -9.11 -0.81 -2.99
CA ILE A 197 -9.78 -2.11 -2.80
C ILE A 197 -11.29 -1.96 -3.05
N ASN A 198 -11.85 -0.80 -2.77
CA ASN A 198 -13.26 -0.52 -2.96
C ASN A 198 -13.42 0.76 -3.80
N PRO A 199 -13.37 0.66 -5.15
CA PRO A 199 -13.62 1.82 -5.98
C PRO A 199 -15.07 2.25 -5.77
N THR A 200 -15.26 3.43 -5.21
CA THR A 200 -16.57 4.11 -5.25
C THR A 200 -16.89 4.44 -6.70
N ASP A 201 -18.19 4.57 -7.05
CA ASP A 201 -18.65 4.85 -8.42
C ASP A 201 -18.05 6.13 -9.02
N GLU A 202 -17.63 7.05 -8.19
CA GLU A 202 -16.79 8.19 -8.56
C GLU A 202 -15.32 7.74 -8.54
N VAL A 203 -14.82 7.33 -9.70
CA VAL A 203 -13.36 7.16 -9.89
C VAL A 203 -12.74 8.53 -9.69
N PRO A 204 -11.97 8.78 -8.62
CA PRO A 204 -11.28 10.05 -8.48
C PRO A 204 -10.44 10.26 -9.73
N GLN A 205 -10.50 11.45 -10.32
CA GLN A 205 -9.63 11.77 -11.45
C GLN A 205 -8.20 11.48 -11.00
N THR A 206 -7.60 10.42 -11.54
CA THR A 206 -6.25 10.03 -11.16
C THR A 206 -5.29 10.99 -11.85
N PHE A 207 -4.75 11.93 -11.11
CA PHE A 207 -3.61 12.68 -11.59
C PHE A 207 -2.37 11.79 -11.54
N LYS A 208 -1.45 11.96 -12.49
CA LYS A 208 -0.15 11.28 -12.50
C LYS A 208 0.93 12.28 -12.20
N PHE A 209 1.95 11.85 -11.48
CA PHE A 209 3.13 12.68 -11.25
C PHE A 209 4.40 11.86 -11.49
N LYS A 210 5.53 12.54 -11.54
CA LYS A 210 6.85 11.93 -11.62
C LYS A 210 7.70 12.41 -10.45
N THR A 211 8.42 11.48 -9.85
CA THR A 211 9.34 11.73 -8.74
C THR A 211 10.78 11.74 -9.23
N PHE A 212 11.57 12.66 -8.73
CA PHE A 212 13.01 12.79 -8.99
C PHE A 212 13.73 12.99 -7.65
N VAL A 213 14.98 12.57 -7.57
CA VAL A 213 15.86 12.88 -6.44
C VAL A 213 17.06 13.62 -6.99
N GLU A 214 17.15 14.89 -6.65
CA GLU A 214 18.20 15.81 -7.09
C GLU A 214 18.55 16.77 -5.94
N ASP A 215 19.82 17.13 -5.78
CA ASP A 215 20.29 18.15 -4.85
C ASP A 215 19.85 17.98 -3.38
N ASN A 216 19.79 16.73 -2.91
CA ASN A 216 19.24 16.37 -1.60
C ASN A 216 17.76 16.74 -1.41
N GLU A 217 17.00 16.71 -2.48
CA GLU A 217 15.56 16.95 -2.49
C GLU A 217 14.82 15.85 -3.26
N VAL A 218 13.63 15.51 -2.79
CA VAL A 218 12.65 14.76 -3.56
C VAL A 218 11.74 15.77 -4.25
N LYS A 219 11.81 15.83 -5.58
CA LYS A 219 11.00 16.71 -6.44
C LYS A 219 9.87 15.90 -7.06
N ILE A 220 8.66 16.43 -6.95
CA ILE A 220 7.44 15.81 -7.45
C ILE A 220 6.85 16.75 -8.50
N ARG A 221 6.75 16.30 -9.75
CA ARG A 221 6.16 17.09 -10.85
C ARG A 221 4.81 16.53 -11.25
N ILE A 222 3.79 17.36 -11.10
CA ILE A 222 2.39 17.05 -11.39
C ILE A 222 1.97 17.89 -12.59
N PRO A 223 1.56 17.29 -13.74
CA PRO A 223 1.04 18.05 -14.87
C PRO A 223 -0.21 18.85 -14.44
N ILE A 224 -0.18 20.16 -14.63
CA ILE A 224 -1.25 21.04 -14.15
C ILE A 224 -2.62 20.70 -14.75
N THR A 225 -2.63 20.14 -15.95
CA THR A 225 -3.85 19.72 -16.67
C THR A 225 -4.58 18.54 -16.02
N THR A 226 -3.95 17.87 -15.07
CA THR A 226 -4.51 16.70 -14.36
C THR A 226 -5.02 17.06 -12.97
N VAL A 227 -4.90 18.31 -12.55
CA VAL A 227 -5.22 18.80 -11.21
C VAL A 227 -6.55 19.55 -11.22
N SER A 228 -7.35 19.33 -10.19
CA SER A 228 -8.61 20.03 -9.99
C SER A 228 -8.40 21.25 -9.09
N PHE A 229 -8.81 22.41 -9.59
CA PHE A 229 -8.75 23.66 -8.82
C PHE A 229 -10.14 24.12 -8.42
N LYS A 230 -10.27 24.66 -7.22
CA LYS A 230 -11.47 25.37 -6.75
C LYS A 230 -11.21 26.86 -6.84
N GLU A 231 -12.17 27.60 -7.41
CA GLU A 231 -12.08 29.05 -7.47
C GLU A 231 -12.63 29.67 -6.17
N LYS A 232 -11.86 30.56 -5.59
CA LYS A 232 -12.26 31.40 -4.47
C LYS A 232 -11.64 32.79 -4.63
N ASP A 233 -12.46 33.82 -4.62
CA ASP A 233 -12.03 35.22 -4.72
C ASP A 233 -11.14 35.49 -5.97
N ASN A 234 -11.53 34.95 -7.14
CA ASN A 234 -10.78 34.98 -8.41
C ASN A 234 -9.41 34.28 -8.38
N ILE A 235 -9.14 33.49 -7.34
CA ILE A 235 -7.93 32.67 -7.22
C ILE A 235 -8.30 31.20 -7.31
N MET A 236 -7.68 30.51 -8.23
CA MET A 236 -7.75 29.06 -8.35
C MET A 236 -6.83 28.43 -7.32
N GLN A 237 -7.36 27.53 -6.49
CA GLN A 237 -6.61 26.92 -5.38
C GLN A 237 -6.79 25.41 -5.35
N THR A 238 -5.74 24.71 -4.98
CA THR A 238 -5.76 23.28 -4.63
C THR A 238 -4.79 23.03 -3.48
N ARG A 239 -4.97 21.90 -2.79
CA ARG A 239 -4.13 21.48 -1.67
C ARG A 239 -3.68 20.06 -1.88
N PHE A 240 -2.38 19.83 -1.72
CA PHE A 240 -1.78 18.51 -1.74
C PHE A 240 -1.29 18.09 -0.37
N LYS A 241 -1.60 16.84 0.01
CA LYS A 241 -0.95 16.16 1.12
C LYS A 241 0.04 15.15 0.55
N ILE A 242 1.30 15.25 0.97
CA ILE A 242 2.39 14.41 0.49
C ILE A 242 2.86 13.55 1.66
N THR A 243 2.97 12.24 1.44
CA THR A 243 3.61 11.31 2.37
C THR A 243 4.77 10.63 1.66
N LEU A 244 5.96 10.81 2.18
CA LEU A 244 7.20 10.23 1.67
C LEU A 244 7.74 9.21 2.67
N PHE A 245 7.92 7.97 2.24
CA PHE A 245 8.64 6.93 2.98
C PHE A 245 10.01 6.72 2.35
N ILE A 246 11.05 6.70 3.17
CA ILE A 246 12.43 6.50 2.73
C ILE A 246 12.93 5.18 3.30
N TYR A 247 13.38 4.29 2.42
CA TYR A 247 14.01 3.02 2.78
C TYR A 247 15.45 3.00 2.32
N HIS A 248 16.34 2.48 3.16
CA HIS A 248 17.72 2.19 2.84
C HIS A 248 17.98 0.71 3.11
N GLN A 249 18.44 -0.02 2.09
CA GLN A 249 18.69 -1.47 2.17
C GLN A 249 17.49 -2.24 2.78
N TYR A 250 16.29 -1.96 2.26
CA TYR A 250 15.00 -2.55 2.67
C TYR A 250 14.50 -2.16 4.09
N LYS A 251 15.23 -1.32 4.82
CA LYS A 251 14.81 -0.82 6.13
C LYS A 251 14.26 0.59 6.01
N LYS A 252 13.08 0.85 6.56
CA LYS A 252 12.55 2.23 6.67
C LYS A 252 13.44 3.05 7.58
N ILE A 253 13.96 4.15 7.06
CA ILE A 253 14.84 5.08 7.79
C ILE A 253 14.17 6.41 8.12
N ASN A 254 13.17 6.80 7.32
CA ASN A 254 12.46 8.05 7.56
C ASN A 254 11.05 8.02 6.95
N GLN A 255 10.18 8.90 7.47
CA GLN A 255 8.88 9.22 6.92
C GLN A 255 8.64 10.72 7.09
N VAL A 256 8.21 11.38 6.01
CA VAL A 256 7.90 12.82 5.98
C VAL A 256 6.48 13.00 5.52
N GLU A 257 5.71 13.82 6.22
CA GLU A 257 4.38 14.27 5.79
C GLU A 257 4.44 15.80 5.59
N LYS A 258 3.97 16.26 4.44
CA LYS A 258 3.92 17.68 4.08
C LYS A 258 2.57 18.00 3.46
N THR A 259 2.01 19.14 3.80
CA THR A 259 0.85 19.70 3.12
C THR A 259 1.27 20.97 2.40
N GLU A 260 0.82 21.16 1.17
CA GLU A 260 1.18 22.32 0.36
C GLU A 260 -0.04 22.86 -0.37
N ASP A 261 -0.27 24.17 -0.22
CA ASP A 261 -1.32 24.91 -0.90
C ASP A 261 -0.76 25.52 -2.19
N ILE A 262 -1.39 25.24 -3.31
CA ILE A 262 -1.05 25.79 -4.61
C ILE A 262 -2.18 26.69 -5.06
N GLY A 263 -1.85 27.93 -5.41
CA GLY A 263 -2.83 28.90 -5.89
C GLY A 263 -2.24 29.87 -6.92
N GLY A 264 -3.12 30.55 -7.63
CA GLY A 264 -2.79 31.57 -8.61
C GLY A 264 -4.01 31.99 -9.41
N THR A 265 -3.88 33.06 -10.18
CA THR A 265 -4.90 33.45 -11.14
C THR A 265 -5.01 32.38 -12.23
N LYS A 266 -6.15 32.32 -12.90
CA LYS A 266 -6.37 31.37 -14.00
C LYS A 266 -5.30 31.53 -15.09
N GLU A 267 -4.90 32.75 -15.38
CA GLU A 267 -3.87 33.06 -16.39
C GLU A 267 -2.48 32.56 -15.96
N GLU A 268 -2.08 32.78 -14.70
CA GLU A 268 -0.81 32.29 -14.16
C GLU A 268 -0.73 30.76 -14.19
N LEU A 269 -1.82 30.08 -13.86
CA LEU A 269 -1.86 28.61 -13.85
C LEU A 269 -1.88 28.02 -15.26
N LEU A 270 -2.58 28.65 -16.21
CA LEU A 270 -2.58 28.21 -17.62
C LEU A 270 -1.20 28.33 -18.28
N ASN A 271 -0.35 29.25 -17.82
CA ASN A 271 1.02 29.41 -18.29
C ASN A 271 2.02 28.44 -17.66
N ARG A 272 1.60 27.69 -16.64
CA ARG A 272 2.44 26.64 -16.03
C ARG A 272 2.19 25.30 -16.71
N ARG A 273 3.25 24.55 -16.98
CA ARG A 273 3.16 23.18 -17.48
C ARG A 273 2.92 22.19 -16.34
N ASP A 274 3.69 22.35 -15.27
CA ASP A 274 3.71 21.44 -14.14
C ASP A 274 3.65 22.22 -12.81
N ILE A 275 3.12 21.56 -11.79
CA ILE A 275 3.29 21.94 -10.39
C ILE A 275 4.49 21.16 -9.86
N GLU A 276 5.44 21.84 -9.25
CA GLU A 276 6.59 21.20 -8.61
C GLU A 276 6.47 21.34 -7.10
N LEU A 277 6.43 20.19 -6.40
CA LEU A 277 6.46 20.09 -4.95
C LEU A 277 7.82 19.52 -4.54
N THR A 278 8.39 20.05 -3.47
CA THR A 278 9.76 19.69 -3.07
C THR A 278 9.80 19.30 -1.60
N ILE A 279 10.50 18.21 -1.29
CA ILE A 279 10.76 17.75 0.07
C ILE A 279 12.27 17.63 0.26
N PRO A 280 12.87 18.43 1.16
CA PRO A 280 14.28 18.28 1.50
C PRO A 280 14.51 16.95 2.22
N ILE A 281 15.61 16.28 1.89
CA ILE A 281 16.00 15.00 2.47
C ILE A 281 17.46 15.04 2.91
N THR A 282 17.76 14.28 3.96
CA THR A 282 19.14 14.02 4.37
C THR A 282 19.40 12.54 4.26
N LEU A 283 20.33 12.16 3.38
CA LEU A 283 20.73 10.78 3.17
C LEU A 283 22.12 10.53 3.77
N SER A 284 22.28 9.42 4.46
CA SER A 284 23.54 9.02 5.07
C SER A 284 23.92 7.62 4.62
N GLY A 285 25.14 7.49 4.10
CA GLY A 285 25.70 6.21 3.68
C GLY A 285 25.48 5.88 2.21
N LYS A 286 26.32 4.95 1.72
CA LYS A 286 26.22 4.41 0.36
C LYS A 286 25.22 3.24 0.33
N GLY A 287 24.54 3.05 -0.79
CA GLY A 287 23.67 1.90 -0.99
C GLY A 287 22.41 2.20 -1.80
N ASN A 288 21.48 1.27 -1.77
CA ASN A 288 20.21 1.40 -2.49
C ASN A 288 19.17 2.07 -1.60
N TYR A 289 18.65 3.17 -2.08
CA TYR A 289 17.51 3.87 -1.48
C TYR A 289 16.25 3.63 -2.31
N LEU A 290 15.12 3.46 -1.63
CA LEU A 290 13.80 3.47 -2.22
C LEU A 290 13.02 4.63 -1.60
N PHE A 291 12.50 5.50 -2.43
CA PHE A 291 11.59 6.57 -2.09
C PHE A 291 10.19 6.19 -2.56
N ASP A 292 9.27 6.13 -1.64
CA ASP A 292 7.88 5.75 -1.88
C ASP A 292 7.01 6.96 -1.56
N VAL A 293 6.51 7.60 -2.59
CA VAL A 293 5.83 8.90 -2.54
C VAL A 293 4.35 8.71 -2.79
N ILE A 294 3.54 9.19 -1.88
CA ILE A 294 2.08 9.25 -2.03
C ILE A 294 1.70 10.72 -2.05
N VAL A 295 0.95 11.13 -3.06
CA VAL A 295 0.37 12.47 -3.18
C VAL A 295 -1.14 12.35 -3.23
N GLU A 296 -1.81 13.10 -2.39
CA GLU A 296 -3.27 13.20 -2.31
C GLU A 296 -3.70 14.63 -2.60
N GLU A 297 -4.58 14.83 -3.55
CA GLU A 297 -5.26 16.09 -3.79
C GLU A 297 -6.46 16.17 -2.83
N VAL A 298 -6.36 16.99 -1.80
CA VAL A 298 -7.34 17.04 -0.70
C VAL A 298 -8.74 17.42 -1.18
N GLY A 299 -8.84 18.21 -2.24
CA GLY A 299 -10.11 18.71 -2.76
C GLY A 299 -10.97 17.67 -3.47
N SER A 300 -10.34 16.75 -4.19
CA SER A 300 -10.97 15.65 -4.94
C SER A 300 -10.86 14.30 -4.24
N GLY A 301 -9.97 14.17 -3.24
CA GLY A 301 -9.61 12.90 -2.64
C GLY A 301 -8.77 12.00 -3.56
N ALA A 302 -8.38 12.51 -4.76
CA ALA A 302 -7.55 11.76 -5.69
C ALA A 302 -6.18 11.48 -5.09
N LYS A 303 -5.78 10.22 -5.11
CA LYS A 303 -4.51 9.75 -4.54
C LYS A 303 -3.71 9.00 -5.57
N TYR A 304 -2.44 9.33 -5.68
CA TYR A 304 -1.50 8.63 -6.56
C TYR A 304 -0.21 8.31 -5.83
N ARG A 305 0.46 7.24 -6.25
CA ARG A 305 1.72 6.76 -5.66
C ARG A 305 2.76 6.56 -6.76
N ASP A 306 3.98 6.97 -6.48
CA ASP A 306 5.14 6.71 -7.32
C ASP A 306 6.31 6.23 -6.45
N THR A 307 7.17 5.39 -7.02
CA THR A 307 8.35 4.85 -6.33
C THR A 307 9.58 5.02 -7.18
N ILE A 308 10.64 5.57 -6.58
CA ILE A 308 11.93 5.74 -7.26
C ILE A 308 13.04 5.05 -6.47
N LYS A 309 13.95 4.39 -7.19
CA LYS A 309 15.16 3.76 -6.65
C LYS A 309 16.39 4.57 -7.03
N VAL A 310 17.17 4.90 -6.04
CA VAL A 310 18.44 5.64 -6.22
C VAL A 310 19.56 4.85 -5.57
N LYS A 311 20.69 4.74 -6.25
CA LYS A 311 21.90 4.14 -5.71
C LYS A 311 22.94 5.25 -5.50
N LEU A 312 23.36 5.43 -4.26
CA LEU A 312 24.41 6.36 -3.85
C LEU A 312 25.73 5.65 -3.59
#